data_1802a16b72c181d6ac1c6ebdd2c3cd93
#
_entry.id   1802a16b72c181d6ac1c6ebdd2c3cd93
#
_cell.length_a   1.000
_cell.length_b   1.000
_cell.length_c   1.000
_cell.angle_alpha   90.00
_cell.angle_beta   90.00
_cell.angle_gamma   90.00
#
_symmetry.space_group_name_H-M   'P 1'
#
loop_
_entity.id
_entity.type
_entity.pdbx_description
1 polymer ?
#
loop_
_entity_poly.entity_id
_entity_poly.type
_entity_poly.pdbx_seq_one_letter_code
_entity_poly.pdbx_strand_id
1 'polypeptide(L)'
;KISNFPVIFIDADMRIGKPRMDNELMDHANGKFLIWNDSDDFLLPDAIDKLVGLWNNIPNERNNEYLGVMALCSDDNGVMQTLGYGNNKSILDTTFRQLTADHIGDSTVMIRSDLVNNKKFLEVDFLITESCFWQPIFSDLKVILLSDVVKIMDRTAPGSISFGKKMEYNRGKAYAISISDTGYHFSRLDLIKKLWKVTNYWRYSLLGEVGFLKSIGMWSVVSRNPLYLLLYPAGGLLALRDIIKGKVVMTHRDFDHANKSVKMTVTNY
;
A
#
# COMPACT_ATOMS: atom_id res chain seq x y z
N LYS A 1 30.73 -10.72 0.15
CA LYS A 1 30.62 -11.53 1.37
C LYS A 1 29.13 -11.76 1.57
N ILE A 2 28.67 -12.98 1.33
CA ILE A 2 27.34 -13.43 1.75
C ILE A 2 27.35 -13.36 3.27
N SER A 3 26.36 -12.66 3.83
CA SER A 3 26.24 -12.46 5.29
C SER A 3 26.09 -13.80 6.03
N ASN A 4 26.43 -13.83 7.31
CA ASN A 4 26.19 -15.00 8.19
C ASN A 4 24.67 -15.23 8.45
N PHE A 5 23.79 -14.56 7.72
CA PHE A 5 22.34 -14.69 7.84
C PHE A 5 21.82 -15.63 6.75
N PRO A 6 20.83 -16.47 7.03
CA PRO A 6 20.19 -17.30 6.02
C PRO A 6 19.55 -16.40 4.95
N VAL A 7 19.84 -16.67 3.70
CA VAL A 7 19.26 -15.96 2.56
C VAL A 7 18.40 -16.94 1.77
N ILE A 8 17.16 -16.57 1.52
CA ILE A 8 16.24 -17.30 0.65
C ILE A 8 16.08 -16.44 -0.62
N PHE A 9 16.48 -17.01 -1.75
CA PHE A 9 16.29 -16.39 -3.05
C PHE A 9 15.11 -17.05 -3.77
N ILE A 10 14.13 -16.25 -4.21
CA ILE A 10 12.97 -16.73 -4.95
C ILE A 10 13.02 -16.11 -6.34
N ASP A 11 13.14 -16.98 -7.34
CA ASP A 11 13.16 -16.59 -8.75
C ASP A 11 11.91 -17.11 -9.45
N ALA A 12 11.30 -16.27 -10.28
CA ALA A 12 10.15 -16.61 -11.09
C ALA A 12 10.53 -16.57 -12.57
N ASP A 13 10.11 -17.58 -13.35
CA ASP A 13 10.40 -17.69 -14.77
C ASP A 13 9.75 -16.58 -15.63
N MET A 14 8.90 -15.76 -15.03
CA MET A 14 8.30 -14.60 -15.64
C MET A 14 7.99 -13.52 -14.61
N ARG A 15 7.69 -12.30 -15.06
CA ARG A 15 7.26 -11.20 -14.19
C ARG A 15 5.86 -11.48 -13.64
N ILE A 16 5.75 -11.69 -12.34
CA ILE A 16 4.49 -12.05 -11.65
C ILE A 16 3.80 -10.89 -10.94
N GLY A 17 4.45 -9.74 -10.92
CA GLY A 17 3.97 -8.56 -10.19
C GLY A 17 4.28 -8.59 -8.69
N LYS A 18 4.37 -7.41 -8.08
CA LYS A 18 4.75 -7.25 -6.66
C LYS A 18 3.82 -8.00 -5.71
N PRO A 19 2.47 -7.91 -5.79
CA PRO A 19 1.60 -8.57 -4.81
C PRO A 19 1.81 -10.08 -4.73
N ARG A 20 2.03 -10.74 -5.86
CA ARG A 20 2.28 -12.19 -5.88
C ARG A 20 3.65 -12.53 -5.33
N MET A 21 4.68 -11.74 -5.69
CA MET A 21 6.02 -11.93 -5.12
C MET A 21 6.02 -11.68 -3.61
N ASP A 22 5.32 -10.65 -3.13
CA ASP A 22 5.20 -10.38 -1.69
C ASP A 22 4.51 -11.55 -0.96
N ASN A 23 3.51 -12.19 -1.57
CA ASN A 23 2.88 -13.38 -1.01
C ASN A 23 3.88 -14.55 -0.87
N GLU A 24 4.68 -14.80 -1.88
CA GLU A 24 5.73 -15.85 -1.83
C GLU A 24 6.79 -15.51 -0.78
N LEU A 25 7.24 -14.26 -0.71
CA LEU A 25 8.20 -13.84 0.31
C LEU A 25 7.65 -14.02 1.73
N MET A 26 6.38 -13.68 1.95
CA MET A 26 5.72 -13.88 3.26
C MET A 26 5.62 -15.36 3.64
N ASP A 27 5.36 -16.26 2.69
CA ASP A 27 5.27 -17.70 2.94
C ASP A 27 6.61 -18.31 3.39
N HIS A 28 7.72 -17.69 3.00
CA HIS A 28 9.06 -18.16 3.35
C HIS A 28 9.67 -17.40 4.54
N ALA A 29 9.03 -16.35 5.01
CA ALA A 29 9.54 -15.53 6.10
C ALA A 29 9.28 -16.20 7.46
N ASN A 30 10.33 -16.38 8.26
CA ASN A 30 10.28 -17.04 9.57
C ASN A 30 10.63 -16.09 10.73
N GLY A 31 10.86 -14.80 10.46
CA GLY A 31 11.20 -13.81 11.46
C GLY A 31 10.02 -13.45 12.36
N LYS A 32 10.32 -12.99 13.59
CA LYS A 32 9.32 -12.39 14.49
C LYS A 32 8.69 -11.13 13.89
N PHE A 33 9.45 -10.42 13.07
CA PHE A 33 9.05 -9.20 12.38
C PHE A 33 9.31 -9.33 10.89
N LEU A 34 8.53 -8.61 10.10
CA LEU A 34 8.70 -8.44 8.67
C LEU A 34 8.98 -6.97 8.37
N ILE A 35 9.91 -6.71 7.45
CA ILE A 35 10.19 -5.39 6.91
C ILE A 35 10.16 -5.51 5.39
N TRP A 36 9.34 -4.70 4.74
CA TRP A 36 9.32 -4.60 3.29
C TRP A 36 10.34 -3.57 2.82
N ASN A 37 11.22 -4.01 1.94
CA ASN A 37 12.19 -3.14 1.29
C ASN A 37 12.21 -3.44 -0.20
N ASP A 38 11.94 -2.42 -1.01
CA ASP A 38 11.99 -2.58 -2.45
C ASP A 38 13.44 -2.73 -2.91
N SER A 39 13.66 -3.38 -4.06
CA SER A 39 15.01 -3.72 -4.54
C SER A 39 15.87 -2.50 -4.91
N ASP A 40 15.25 -1.36 -5.10
CA ASP A 40 15.85 -0.06 -5.39
C ASP A 40 15.99 0.85 -4.15
N ASP A 41 15.54 0.38 -2.98
CA ASP A 41 15.62 1.13 -1.72
C ASP A 41 16.76 0.61 -0.81
N PHE A 42 17.29 1.49 0.04
CA PHE A 42 18.40 1.20 0.95
C PHE A 42 18.01 1.44 2.41
N LEU A 43 18.08 0.40 3.24
CA LEU A 43 18.03 0.57 4.68
C LEU A 43 19.37 1.13 5.20
N LEU A 44 19.30 2.12 6.07
CA LEU A 44 20.51 2.63 6.75
C LEU A 44 21.10 1.53 7.66
N PRO A 45 22.41 1.54 7.89
CA PRO A 45 23.10 0.47 8.64
C PRO A 45 22.53 0.21 10.05
N ASP A 46 22.00 1.24 10.70
CA ASP A 46 21.41 1.18 12.05
C ASP A 46 19.87 1.06 12.07
N ALA A 47 19.24 0.92 10.88
CA ALA A 47 17.79 0.90 10.74
C ALA A 47 17.13 -0.19 11.59
N ILE A 48 17.63 -1.42 11.50
CA ILE A 48 17.08 -2.57 12.21
C ILE A 48 17.23 -2.38 13.74
N ASP A 49 18.40 -1.95 14.18
CA ASP A 49 18.68 -1.74 15.61
C ASP A 49 17.75 -0.67 16.20
N LYS A 50 17.51 0.42 15.47
CA LYS A 50 16.58 1.47 15.87
C LYS A 50 15.14 0.97 15.98
N LEU A 51 14.66 0.25 14.96
CA LEU A 51 13.29 -0.28 14.94
C LEU A 51 13.07 -1.32 16.04
N VAL A 52 13.99 -2.27 16.20
CA VAL A 52 13.91 -3.31 17.24
C VAL A 52 14.09 -2.70 18.64
N GLY A 53 15.03 -1.77 18.80
CA GLY A 53 15.22 -1.06 20.06
C GLY A 53 13.97 -0.34 20.52
N LEU A 54 13.27 0.32 19.59
CA LEU A 54 12.02 1.01 19.91
C LEU A 54 10.89 0.02 20.27
N TRP A 55 10.78 -1.09 19.56
CA TRP A 55 9.83 -2.16 19.90
C TRP A 55 10.07 -2.72 21.30
N ASN A 56 11.30 -2.93 21.68
CA ASN A 56 11.68 -3.48 22.99
C ASN A 56 11.32 -2.55 24.17
N ASN A 57 11.04 -1.27 23.91
CA ASN A 57 10.54 -0.34 24.91
C ASN A 57 9.02 -0.46 25.15
N ILE A 58 8.30 -1.23 24.34
CA ILE A 58 6.88 -1.51 24.57
C ILE A 58 6.78 -2.59 25.65
N PRO A 59 6.01 -2.38 26.73
CA PRO A 59 5.75 -3.42 27.73
C PRO A 59 5.17 -4.67 27.09
N ASN A 60 5.67 -5.85 27.45
CA ASN A 60 5.27 -7.11 26.81
C ASN A 60 3.76 -7.38 26.86
N GLU A 61 3.10 -7.00 27.94
CA GLU A 61 1.64 -7.13 28.10
C GLU A 61 0.84 -6.27 27.11
N ARG A 62 1.48 -5.25 26.53
CA ARG A 62 0.87 -4.36 25.55
C ARG A 62 1.25 -4.66 24.10
N ASN A 63 2.14 -5.60 23.86
CA ASN A 63 2.61 -5.92 22.50
C ASN A 63 1.44 -6.24 21.54
N ASN A 64 0.35 -6.83 22.05
CA ASN A 64 -0.81 -7.17 21.26
C ASN A 64 -1.62 -5.95 20.78
N GLU A 65 -1.42 -4.78 21.39
CA GLU A 65 -2.07 -3.55 20.93
C GLU A 65 -1.41 -2.98 19.67
N TYR A 66 -0.17 -3.37 19.38
CA TYR A 66 0.65 -2.76 18.34
C TYR A 66 0.84 -3.66 17.13
N LEU A 67 0.76 -3.06 15.94
CA LEU A 67 1.17 -3.72 14.71
C LEU A 67 2.69 -3.85 14.59
N GLY A 68 3.42 -2.87 15.09
CA GLY A 68 4.87 -2.77 14.98
C GLY A 68 5.37 -1.35 15.11
N VAL A 69 6.48 -1.04 14.45
CA VAL A 69 7.17 0.24 14.47
C VAL A 69 7.28 0.77 13.03
N MET A 70 7.01 2.06 12.86
CA MET A 70 7.23 2.78 11.61
C MET A 70 8.36 3.80 11.76
N ALA A 71 9.04 4.10 10.68
CA ALA A 71 10.06 5.14 10.62
C ALA A 71 10.02 5.89 9.29
N LEU A 72 10.70 7.04 9.25
CA LEU A 72 10.70 7.93 8.11
C LEU A 72 11.57 7.41 6.97
N CYS A 73 11.22 7.84 5.75
CA CYS A 73 12.00 7.64 4.54
C CYS A 73 12.39 8.99 3.94
N SER A 74 13.56 9.06 3.33
CA SER A 74 13.97 10.19 2.46
C SER A 74 14.38 9.67 1.09
N ASP A 75 14.49 10.55 0.10
CA ASP A 75 15.22 10.22 -1.12
C ASP A 75 16.74 10.43 -0.94
N ASP A 76 17.50 10.13 -1.98
CA ASP A 76 18.95 10.28 -2.04
C ASP A 76 19.44 11.73 -1.91
N ASN A 77 18.58 12.72 -2.16
CA ASN A 77 18.83 14.13 -1.95
C ASN A 77 18.44 14.62 -0.55
N GLY A 78 18.00 13.73 0.33
CA GLY A 78 17.56 14.06 1.68
C GLY A 78 16.16 14.68 1.76
N VAL A 79 15.38 14.65 0.66
CA VAL A 79 14.00 15.13 0.68
C VAL A 79 13.12 14.08 1.35
N MET A 80 12.43 14.52 2.41
CA MET A 80 11.54 13.63 3.18
C MET A 80 10.39 13.12 2.31
N GLN A 81 10.23 11.82 2.25
CA GLN A 81 9.14 11.15 1.57
C GLN A 81 7.96 10.87 2.51
N THR A 82 8.21 10.89 3.81
CA THR A 82 7.18 10.80 4.84
C THR A 82 6.73 12.20 5.22
N LEU A 83 5.47 12.53 4.93
CA LEU A 83 4.90 13.88 5.11
C LEU A 83 3.97 13.92 6.34
N GLY A 84 3.75 15.12 6.88
CA GLY A 84 2.74 15.36 7.93
C GLY A 84 3.24 15.27 9.37
N TYR A 85 4.53 14.94 9.58
CA TYR A 85 5.12 14.93 10.91
C TYR A 85 5.80 16.27 11.20
N GLY A 86 5.20 17.02 12.10
CA GLY A 86 5.84 18.24 12.64
C GLY A 86 7.17 17.90 13.31
N ASN A 87 8.17 18.74 13.08
CA ASN A 87 9.59 18.61 13.40
C ASN A 87 9.95 18.37 14.90
N ASN A 88 8.98 18.12 15.80
CA ASN A 88 9.19 18.19 17.23
C ASN A 88 8.86 16.92 18.04
N LYS A 89 8.49 15.80 17.39
CA LYS A 89 8.21 14.56 18.14
C LYS A 89 9.12 13.44 17.68
N SER A 90 10.03 13.02 18.53
CA SER A 90 10.92 11.90 18.27
C SER A 90 10.19 10.55 18.18
N ILE A 91 9.05 10.42 18.87
CA ILE A 91 8.24 9.19 18.92
C ILE A 91 6.77 9.58 19.00
N LEU A 92 5.94 8.94 18.17
CA LEU A 92 4.49 9.08 18.22
C LEU A 92 3.84 7.71 18.41
N ASP A 93 3.03 7.56 19.46
CA ASP A 93 2.16 6.41 19.71
C ASP A 93 0.74 6.75 19.23
N THR A 94 0.28 6.07 18.17
CA THR A 94 -1.02 6.36 17.55
C THR A 94 -1.59 5.11 16.88
N THR A 95 -2.84 5.16 16.42
CA THR A 95 -3.40 4.07 15.62
C THR A 95 -2.94 4.20 14.16
N PHE A 96 -2.78 3.07 13.48
CA PHE A 96 -2.45 3.04 12.05
C PHE A 96 -3.47 3.81 11.21
N ARG A 97 -4.74 3.77 11.61
CA ARG A 97 -5.81 4.54 10.98
C ARG A 97 -5.58 6.04 11.07
N GLN A 98 -5.26 6.56 12.26
CA GLN A 98 -5.00 7.98 12.44
C GLN A 98 -3.77 8.42 11.63
N LEU A 99 -2.74 7.61 11.67
CA LEU A 99 -1.52 7.83 10.94
C LEU A 99 -1.76 7.96 9.42
N THR A 100 -2.52 7.01 8.85
CA THR A 100 -2.85 7.04 7.41
C THR A 100 -3.84 8.13 7.03
N ALA A 101 -4.70 8.59 7.96
CA ALA A 101 -5.58 9.73 7.74
C ALA A 101 -4.81 11.05 7.63
N ASP A 102 -3.69 11.15 8.32
CA ASP A 102 -2.83 12.34 8.30
C ASP A 102 -1.89 12.38 7.07
N HIS A 103 -2.00 11.39 6.15
CA HIS A 103 -1.27 11.30 4.89
C HIS A 103 0.25 11.41 5.03
N ILE A 104 0.81 10.47 5.75
CA ILE A 104 2.26 10.46 6.04
C ILE A 104 3.17 10.17 4.84
N GLY A 105 2.64 9.77 3.69
CA GLY A 105 3.45 9.38 2.54
C GLY A 105 4.12 8.02 2.70
N ASP A 106 5.29 7.84 2.09
CA ASP A 106 6.04 6.59 2.19
C ASP A 106 6.77 6.48 3.53
N SER A 107 6.81 5.28 4.08
CA SER A 107 7.44 4.99 5.36
C SER A 107 7.97 3.56 5.38
N THR A 108 8.98 3.31 6.21
CA THR A 108 9.42 1.94 6.52
C THR A 108 8.59 1.41 7.68
N VAL A 109 8.07 0.21 7.53
CA VAL A 109 7.26 -0.45 8.55
C VAL A 109 7.88 -1.78 8.92
N MET A 110 8.21 -1.95 10.21
CA MET A 110 8.52 -3.24 10.80
C MET A 110 7.28 -3.74 11.50
N ILE A 111 6.68 -4.81 11.00
CA ILE A 111 5.43 -5.36 11.54
C ILE A 111 5.64 -6.73 12.17
N ARG A 112 4.79 -7.07 13.10
CA ARG A 112 4.70 -8.42 13.67
C ARG A 112 4.25 -9.42 12.61
N SER A 113 5.01 -10.48 12.43
CA SER A 113 4.72 -11.52 11.43
C SER A 113 3.41 -12.27 11.71
N ASP A 114 3.04 -12.48 12.99
CA ASP A 114 1.81 -13.16 13.38
C ASP A 114 0.52 -12.46 12.91
N LEU A 115 0.57 -11.16 12.66
CA LEU A 115 -0.58 -10.38 12.16
C LEU A 115 -0.92 -10.67 10.69
N VAL A 116 0.07 -11.12 9.92
CA VAL A 116 -0.08 -11.40 8.48
C VAL A 116 -0.08 -12.89 8.16
N ASN A 117 0.06 -13.75 9.17
CA ASN A 117 -0.06 -15.19 8.99
C ASN A 117 -1.40 -15.52 8.31
N ASN A 118 -1.34 -16.29 7.22
CA ASN A 118 -2.49 -16.65 6.39
C ASN A 118 -3.22 -15.45 5.74
N LYS A 119 -2.59 -14.29 5.68
CA LYS A 119 -3.09 -13.15 4.90
C LYS A 119 -2.31 -13.08 3.58
N LYS A 120 -3.01 -12.66 2.53
CA LYS A 120 -2.40 -12.53 1.19
C LYS A 120 -2.73 -11.18 0.59
N PHE A 121 -1.76 -10.60 -0.10
CA PHE A 121 -2.02 -9.51 -1.02
C PHE A 121 -2.97 -9.98 -2.11
N LEU A 122 -3.82 -9.09 -2.57
CA LEU A 122 -4.73 -9.38 -3.67
C LEU A 122 -3.91 -9.54 -4.97
N GLU A 123 -3.91 -10.74 -5.52
CA GLU A 123 -3.25 -11.05 -6.79
C GLU A 123 -4.18 -10.63 -7.94
N VAL A 124 -3.80 -9.57 -8.62
CA VAL A 124 -4.55 -8.99 -9.74
C VAL A 124 -3.62 -8.72 -10.92
N ASP A 125 -4.21 -8.62 -12.10
CA ASP A 125 -3.54 -8.32 -13.36
C ASP A 125 -3.29 -6.83 -13.61
N PHE A 126 -3.42 -6.00 -12.58
CA PHE A 126 -3.24 -4.55 -12.65
C PHE A 126 -2.52 -4.03 -11.40
N LEU A 127 -2.00 -2.81 -11.49
CA LEU A 127 -1.33 -2.16 -10.37
C LEU A 127 -2.33 -1.80 -9.27
N ILE A 128 -2.18 -2.39 -8.10
CA ILE A 128 -2.97 -2.08 -6.90
C ILE A 128 -2.07 -1.51 -5.80
N THR A 129 -2.61 -0.61 -4.99
CA THR A 129 -1.84 -0.07 -3.86
C THR A 129 -1.79 -1.07 -2.71
N GLU A 130 -0.67 -1.14 -2.02
CA GLU A 130 -0.47 -2.00 -0.85
C GLU A 130 -1.43 -1.67 0.30
N SER A 131 -1.98 -0.45 0.32
CA SER A 131 -3.00 -0.05 1.31
C SER A 131 -4.24 -0.95 1.32
N CYS A 132 -4.54 -1.62 0.20
CA CYS A 132 -5.61 -2.61 0.13
C CYS A 132 -5.36 -3.82 1.04
N PHE A 133 -4.09 -4.15 1.28
CA PHE A 133 -3.69 -5.21 2.21
C PHE A 133 -3.58 -4.69 3.64
N TRP A 134 -2.86 -3.57 3.83
CA TRP A 134 -2.54 -3.08 5.17
C TRP A 134 -3.74 -2.56 5.95
N GLN A 135 -4.60 -1.78 5.32
CA GLN A 135 -5.69 -1.10 6.03
C GLN A 135 -6.72 -2.05 6.66
N PRO A 136 -7.22 -3.10 5.98
CA PRO A 136 -8.15 -4.03 6.59
C PRO A 136 -7.58 -4.77 7.81
N ILE A 137 -6.26 -4.98 7.84
CA ILE A 137 -5.60 -5.76 8.89
C ILE A 137 -5.22 -4.88 10.08
N PHE A 138 -4.70 -3.66 9.82
CA PHE A 138 -3.99 -2.88 10.83
C PHE A 138 -4.72 -1.65 11.33
N SER A 139 -5.85 -1.26 10.72
CA SER A 139 -6.52 0.02 11.01
C SER A 139 -6.71 0.32 12.50
N ASP A 140 -7.05 -0.69 13.30
CA ASP A 140 -7.37 -0.52 14.71
C ASP A 140 -6.18 -0.79 15.64
N LEU A 141 -5.06 -1.27 15.08
CA LEU A 141 -3.83 -1.47 15.85
C LEU A 141 -3.06 -0.18 16.00
N LYS A 142 -2.34 -0.07 17.10
CA LYS A 142 -1.40 1.01 17.34
C LYS A 142 -0.12 0.80 16.55
N VAL A 143 0.57 1.88 16.32
CA VAL A 143 1.92 1.90 15.75
C VAL A 143 2.74 2.96 16.46
N ILE A 144 4.01 2.68 16.66
CA ILE A 144 4.96 3.68 17.13
C ILE A 144 5.70 4.21 15.91
N LEU A 145 5.67 5.52 15.70
CA LEU A 145 6.45 6.15 14.64
C LEU A 145 7.71 6.78 15.24
N LEU A 146 8.85 6.36 14.70
CA LEU A 146 10.16 6.95 14.92
C LEU A 146 10.37 8.10 13.93
N SER A 147 10.76 9.27 14.42
CA SER A 147 11.05 10.44 13.58
C SER A 147 12.42 10.40 12.89
N ASP A 148 13.14 9.30 13.02
CA ASP A 148 14.42 9.10 12.34
C ASP A 148 14.17 8.57 10.91
N VAL A 149 14.99 9.04 9.97
CA VAL A 149 15.10 8.40 8.66
C VAL A 149 15.86 7.09 8.82
N VAL A 150 15.29 6.01 8.35
CA VAL A 150 15.90 4.67 8.37
C VAL A 150 16.04 4.05 6.99
N LYS A 151 15.40 4.65 5.99
CA LYS A 151 15.42 4.16 4.60
C LYS A 151 15.63 5.32 3.62
N ILE A 152 16.47 5.08 2.62
CA ILE A 152 16.64 5.95 1.46
C ILE A 152 15.98 5.29 0.26
N MET A 153 15.12 6.03 -0.42
CA MET A 153 14.36 5.58 -1.58
C MET A 153 14.99 6.11 -2.86
N ASP A 154 15.33 5.22 -3.79
CA ASP A 154 15.77 5.62 -5.13
C ASP A 154 14.56 6.02 -5.98
N ARG A 155 14.38 7.33 -6.16
CA ARG A 155 13.32 7.88 -7.01
C ARG A 155 13.73 7.99 -8.48
N THR A 156 14.98 7.69 -8.80
CA THR A 156 15.54 7.85 -10.16
C THR A 156 15.59 6.53 -10.92
N ALA A 157 15.27 5.41 -10.28
CA ALA A 157 15.35 4.08 -10.86
C ALA A 157 14.60 3.99 -12.21
N PRO A 158 15.26 3.54 -13.30
CA PRO A 158 14.62 3.38 -14.60
C PRO A 158 13.44 2.38 -14.51
N GLY A 159 12.25 2.83 -14.89
CA GLY A 159 11.06 1.98 -14.87
C GLY A 159 10.29 2.01 -13.57
N SER A 160 10.60 2.92 -12.64
CA SER A 160 9.81 3.16 -11.43
C SER A 160 8.32 3.24 -11.75
N ILE A 161 7.53 2.50 -10.99
CA ILE A 161 6.07 2.41 -11.14
C ILE A 161 5.41 3.74 -10.77
N SER A 162 6.03 4.50 -9.87
CA SER A 162 5.53 5.79 -9.37
C SER A 162 5.47 6.88 -10.45
N PHE A 163 6.26 6.77 -11.51
CA PHE A 163 6.31 7.70 -12.63
C PHE A 163 5.55 7.19 -13.85
N GLY A 164 4.23 7.00 -13.76
CA GLY A 164 3.47 6.56 -14.93
C GLY A 164 2.01 7.00 -14.91
N LYS A 165 1.56 7.58 -16.04
CA LYS A 165 0.16 7.91 -16.30
C LYS A 165 -0.57 6.66 -16.83
N LYS A 166 -0.57 5.55 -16.08
CA LYS A 166 -1.03 4.25 -16.57
C LYS A 166 -2.51 4.01 -16.24
N MET A 167 -3.22 3.42 -17.16
CA MET A 167 -4.65 3.09 -17.02
C MET A 167 -4.88 2.07 -15.91
N GLU A 168 -4.03 1.06 -15.80
CA GLU A 168 -4.08 0.02 -14.77
C GLU A 168 -4.03 0.62 -13.35
N TYR A 169 -3.35 1.74 -13.20
CA TYR A 169 -3.30 2.47 -11.94
C TYR A 169 -4.66 3.04 -11.52
N ASN A 170 -5.49 3.44 -12.48
CA ASN A 170 -6.83 3.91 -12.17
C ASN A 170 -7.77 2.77 -11.74
N ARG A 171 -7.65 1.59 -12.35
CA ARG A 171 -8.35 0.38 -11.89
C ARG A 171 -7.97 0.06 -10.45
N GLY A 172 -6.68 0.06 -10.15
CA GLY A 172 -6.16 -0.13 -8.79
C GLY A 172 -6.68 0.89 -7.79
N LYS A 173 -6.81 2.18 -8.18
CA LYS A 173 -7.40 3.21 -7.32
C LYS A 173 -8.88 2.96 -7.02
N ALA A 174 -9.68 2.52 -8.01
CA ALA A 174 -11.07 2.16 -7.77
C ALA A 174 -11.18 0.98 -6.78
N TYR A 175 -10.37 -0.04 -6.97
CA TYR A 175 -10.29 -1.17 -6.03
C TYR A 175 -9.82 -0.73 -4.63
N ALA A 176 -8.80 0.12 -4.54
CA ALA A 176 -8.31 0.64 -3.27
C ALA A 176 -9.42 1.36 -2.50
N ILE A 177 -10.21 2.21 -3.17
CA ILE A 177 -11.34 2.88 -2.52
C ILE A 177 -12.38 1.86 -2.04
N SER A 178 -12.69 0.84 -2.83
CA SER A 178 -13.73 -0.14 -2.49
C SER A 178 -13.33 -1.06 -1.33
N ILE A 179 -12.06 -1.41 -1.21
CA ILE A 179 -11.54 -2.34 -0.21
C ILE A 179 -11.15 -1.62 1.08
N SER A 180 -10.41 -0.52 0.98
CA SER A 180 -9.94 0.23 2.14
C SER A 180 -11.06 0.98 2.86
N ASP A 181 -12.14 1.25 2.16
CA ASP A 181 -13.28 1.98 2.72
C ASP A 181 -14.43 1.04 3.05
N THR A 182 -14.20 0.10 3.93
CA THR A 182 -15.26 -0.65 4.57
C THR A 182 -16.14 0.35 5.34
N GLY A 183 -17.44 0.31 5.14
CA GLY A 183 -18.45 1.30 5.55
C GLY A 183 -18.23 2.08 6.87
N TYR A 184 -17.37 1.58 7.76
CA TYR A 184 -16.99 2.23 9.01
C TYR A 184 -16.18 3.53 8.82
N HIS A 185 -15.20 3.57 7.93
CA HIS A 185 -14.43 4.79 7.64
C HIS A 185 -15.28 5.78 6.89
N PHE A 186 -16.01 5.30 5.90
CA PHE A 186 -16.89 6.12 5.08
C PHE A 186 -17.98 6.81 5.92
N SER A 187 -18.57 6.11 6.89
CA SER A 187 -19.62 6.67 7.75
C SER A 187 -19.15 7.89 8.56
N ARG A 188 -17.88 7.94 8.93
CA ARG A 188 -17.28 9.02 9.73
C ARG A 188 -16.85 10.25 8.93
N LEU A 189 -16.83 10.17 7.61
CA LEU A 189 -16.54 11.32 6.77
C LEU A 189 -17.69 12.33 6.83
N ASP A 190 -17.37 13.62 6.73
CA ASP A 190 -18.37 14.64 6.45
C ASP A 190 -19.00 14.43 5.05
N LEU A 191 -20.13 15.09 4.83
CA LEU A 191 -20.89 14.92 3.59
C LEU A 191 -20.06 15.24 2.34
N ILE A 192 -19.28 16.32 2.38
CA ILE A 192 -18.46 16.76 1.24
C ILE A 192 -17.43 15.72 0.89
N LYS A 193 -16.71 15.21 1.90
CA LYS A 193 -15.71 14.14 1.69
C LYS A 193 -16.35 12.85 1.18
N LYS A 194 -17.55 12.49 1.69
CA LYS A 194 -18.32 11.34 1.17
C LYS A 194 -18.62 11.49 -0.32
N LEU A 195 -19.21 12.62 -0.71
CA LEU A 195 -19.56 12.89 -2.10
C LEU A 195 -18.32 12.90 -2.99
N TRP A 196 -17.24 13.56 -2.55
CA TRP A 196 -15.97 13.57 -3.28
C TRP A 196 -15.35 12.20 -3.45
N LYS A 197 -15.39 11.36 -2.44
CA LYS A 197 -14.86 10.00 -2.48
C LYS A 197 -15.65 9.12 -3.44
N VAL A 198 -16.98 9.18 -3.42
CA VAL A 198 -17.84 8.46 -4.37
C VAL A 198 -17.62 8.96 -5.79
N THR A 199 -17.51 10.28 -5.99
CA THR A 199 -17.23 10.85 -7.32
C THR A 199 -15.88 10.37 -7.86
N ASN A 200 -14.83 10.31 -7.02
CA ASN A 200 -13.53 9.77 -7.42
C ASN A 200 -13.58 8.26 -7.66
N TYR A 201 -14.36 7.52 -6.90
CA TYR A 201 -14.58 6.10 -7.18
C TYR A 201 -15.11 5.88 -8.60
N TRP A 202 -16.16 6.60 -8.99
CA TRP A 202 -16.72 6.55 -10.34
C TRP A 202 -15.72 7.00 -11.41
N ARG A 203 -15.00 8.10 -11.14
CA ARG A 203 -13.92 8.58 -12.02
C ARG A 203 -12.88 7.49 -12.29
N TYR A 204 -12.36 6.86 -11.25
CA TYR A 204 -11.33 5.83 -11.39
C TYR A 204 -11.88 4.52 -11.95
N SER A 205 -13.12 4.16 -11.66
CA SER A 205 -13.79 3.00 -12.28
C SER A 205 -13.91 3.18 -13.78
N LEU A 206 -14.29 4.37 -14.25
CA LEU A 206 -14.37 4.69 -15.67
C LEU A 206 -12.99 4.70 -16.34
N LEU A 207 -12.02 5.39 -15.74
CA LEU A 207 -10.64 5.47 -16.27
C LEU A 207 -9.92 4.11 -16.22
N GLY A 208 -10.32 3.21 -15.36
CA GLY A 208 -9.78 1.86 -15.22
C GLY A 208 -10.57 0.79 -15.97
N GLU A 209 -11.55 1.21 -16.79
CA GLU A 209 -12.44 0.30 -17.54
C GLU A 209 -13.13 -0.76 -16.67
N VAL A 210 -13.44 -0.42 -15.42
CA VAL A 210 -14.28 -1.25 -14.58
C VAL A 210 -15.72 -1.07 -15.03
N GLY A 211 -16.35 -2.13 -15.53
CA GLY A 211 -17.73 -2.08 -16.01
C GLY A 211 -18.71 -1.57 -14.94
N PHE A 212 -19.73 -0.83 -15.35
CA PHE A 212 -20.69 -0.16 -14.45
C PHE A 212 -21.31 -1.11 -13.41
N LEU A 213 -21.85 -2.25 -13.84
CA LEU A 213 -22.44 -3.24 -12.94
C LEU A 213 -21.41 -3.83 -11.95
N LYS A 214 -20.20 -4.10 -12.44
CA LYS A 214 -19.10 -4.56 -11.61
C LYS A 214 -18.73 -3.51 -10.56
N SER A 215 -18.70 -2.24 -10.93
CA SER A 215 -18.42 -1.15 -9.99
C SER A 215 -19.48 -1.04 -8.89
N ILE A 216 -20.75 -1.21 -9.20
CA ILE A 216 -21.81 -1.23 -8.18
C ILE A 216 -21.59 -2.36 -7.18
N GLY A 217 -21.32 -3.58 -7.66
CA GLY A 217 -21.09 -4.74 -6.79
C GLY A 217 -19.79 -4.69 -5.99
N MET A 218 -18.78 -4.00 -6.51
CA MET A 218 -17.45 -3.97 -5.93
C MET A 218 -17.37 -3.15 -4.62
N TRP A 219 -18.19 -2.11 -4.47
CA TRP A 219 -18.16 -1.26 -3.28
C TRP A 219 -19.49 -1.27 -2.53
N SER A 220 -19.50 -1.87 -1.35
CA SER A 220 -20.71 -2.02 -0.52
C SER A 220 -21.40 -0.69 -0.16
N VAL A 221 -20.65 0.41 -0.09
CA VAL A 221 -21.19 1.75 0.16
C VAL A 221 -22.11 2.19 -0.99
N VAL A 222 -21.68 1.95 -2.24
CA VAL A 222 -22.46 2.30 -3.43
C VAL A 222 -23.66 1.37 -3.60
N SER A 223 -23.46 0.06 -3.40
CA SER A 223 -24.54 -0.93 -3.56
C SER A 223 -25.66 -0.78 -2.53
N ARG A 224 -25.35 -0.30 -1.33
CA ARG A 224 -26.33 -0.11 -0.25
C ARG A 224 -27.09 1.23 -0.32
N ASN A 225 -26.58 2.20 -1.05
CA ASN A 225 -27.19 3.52 -1.16
C ASN A 225 -27.26 3.97 -2.63
N PRO A 226 -28.40 3.74 -3.31
CA PRO A 226 -28.55 4.04 -4.73
C PRO A 226 -28.41 5.54 -5.06
N LEU A 227 -28.54 6.45 -4.08
CA LEU A 227 -28.32 7.88 -4.31
C LEU A 227 -26.88 8.18 -4.76
N TYR A 228 -25.92 7.33 -4.41
CA TYR A 228 -24.55 7.48 -4.87
C TYR A 228 -24.35 7.17 -6.37
N LEU A 229 -25.30 6.50 -7.00
CA LEU A 229 -25.31 6.33 -8.47
C LEU A 229 -25.51 7.66 -9.19
N LEU A 230 -26.19 8.63 -8.56
CA LEU A 230 -26.38 9.96 -9.12
C LEU A 230 -25.06 10.73 -9.30
N LEU A 231 -23.98 10.29 -8.64
CA LEU A 231 -22.64 10.88 -8.80
C LEU A 231 -21.85 10.28 -9.96
N TYR A 232 -22.38 9.26 -10.64
CA TYR A 232 -21.71 8.65 -11.79
C TYR A 232 -21.42 9.66 -12.92
N PRO A 233 -22.37 10.54 -13.34
CA PRO A 233 -22.09 11.56 -14.35
C PRO A 233 -20.98 12.54 -13.91
N ALA A 234 -20.94 12.94 -12.63
CA ALA A 234 -19.90 13.80 -12.10
C ALA A 234 -18.52 13.11 -12.17
N GLY A 235 -18.45 11.82 -11.84
CA GLY A 235 -17.26 11.00 -12.03
C GLY A 235 -16.83 10.95 -13.49
N GLY A 236 -17.77 10.81 -14.42
CA GLY A 236 -17.53 10.82 -15.85
C GLY A 236 -16.95 12.15 -16.36
N LEU A 237 -17.46 13.28 -15.88
CA LEU A 237 -16.91 14.60 -16.24
C LEU A 237 -15.45 14.75 -15.73
N LEU A 238 -15.15 14.27 -14.54
CA LEU A 238 -13.77 14.28 -14.02
C LEU A 238 -12.85 13.35 -14.82
N ALA A 239 -13.34 12.18 -15.21
CA ALA A 239 -12.59 11.25 -16.07
C ALA A 239 -12.28 11.88 -17.44
N LEU A 240 -13.27 12.46 -18.08
CA LEU A 240 -13.11 13.16 -19.36
C LEU A 240 -12.11 14.31 -19.26
N ARG A 241 -12.18 15.12 -18.19
CA ARG A 241 -11.21 16.17 -17.92
C ARG A 241 -9.78 15.63 -17.84
N ASP A 242 -9.58 14.47 -17.22
CA ASP A 242 -8.25 13.89 -17.06
C ASP A 242 -7.70 13.37 -18.39
N ILE A 243 -8.54 12.82 -19.22
CA ILE A 243 -8.18 12.39 -20.58
C ILE A 243 -7.77 13.61 -21.41
N ILE A 244 -8.60 14.66 -21.43
CA ILE A 244 -8.32 15.90 -22.19
C ILE A 244 -7.01 16.56 -21.72
N LYS A 245 -6.73 16.55 -20.41
CA LYS A 245 -5.48 17.09 -19.85
C LYS A 245 -4.28 16.17 -20.03
N GLY A 246 -4.40 15.05 -20.71
CA GLY A 246 -3.34 14.08 -20.92
C GLY A 246 -2.79 13.48 -19.60
N LYS A 247 -3.62 13.45 -18.55
CA LYS A 247 -3.24 12.86 -17.25
C LYS A 247 -3.33 11.34 -17.24
N VAL A 248 -4.02 10.77 -18.24
CA VAL A 248 -4.21 9.32 -18.39
C VAL A 248 -3.85 8.94 -19.80
N VAL A 249 -3.01 7.93 -19.94
CA VAL A 249 -2.69 7.30 -21.22
C VAL A 249 -3.49 6.01 -21.31
N MET A 250 -4.36 5.91 -22.31
CA MET A 250 -5.23 4.75 -22.58
C MET A 250 -4.45 3.68 -23.35
N THR A 251 -3.28 3.29 -22.86
CA THR A 251 -2.51 2.18 -23.46
C THR A 251 -2.57 0.99 -22.54
N HIS A 252 -3.10 -0.12 -23.05
CA HIS A 252 -3.02 -1.41 -22.38
C HIS A 252 -1.55 -1.83 -22.25
N ARG A 253 -1.11 -2.13 -21.04
CA ARG A 253 -0.02 -3.07 -20.81
C ARG A 253 -0.66 -4.35 -20.32
N ASP A 254 -0.53 -5.39 -21.10
CA ASP A 254 -0.99 -6.71 -20.69
C ASP A 254 -0.18 -7.19 -19.48
N PHE A 255 -0.79 -7.10 -18.30
CA PHE A 255 -0.37 -7.89 -17.13
C PHE A 255 -1.09 -9.24 -17.20
N ASP A 256 -0.76 -10.01 -18.22
CA ASP A 256 -1.40 -11.29 -18.53
C ASP A 256 -0.93 -12.42 -17.58
N HIS A 257 -0.60 -12.08 -16.34
CA HIS A 257 0.10 -12.99 -15.43
C HIS A 257 -0.78 -13.60 -14.33
N ALA A 258 -1.96 -13.05 -14.04
CA ALA A 258 -2.79 -13.52 -12.94
C ALA A 258 -3.31 -14.95 -13.12
N ASN A 259 -3.35 -15.46 -14.36
CA ASN A 259 -3.90 -16.76 -14.70
C ASN A 259 -2.87 -17.76 -15.25
N LYS A 260 -1.58 -17.39 -15.33
CA LYS A 260 -0.54 -18.31 -15.83
C LYS A 260 0.08 -19.10 -14.67
N SER A 261 0.29 -20.38 -14.89
CA SER A 261 1.15 -21.18 -14.01
C SER A 261 2.56 -20.63 -14.10
N VAL A 262 3.10 -20.16 -12.98
CA VAL A 262 4.46 -19.63 -12.88
C VAL A 262 5.30 -20.68 -12.17
N LYS A 263 6.46 -21.00 -12.74
CA LYS A 263 7.44 -21.84 -12.08
C LYS A 263 8.30 -20.95 -11.18
N MET A 264 8.29 -21.25 -9.89
CA MET A 264 9.16 -20.58 -8.93
C MET A 264 10.27 -21.50 -8.48
N THR A 265 11.45 -20.98 -8.36
CA THR A 265 12.62 -21.68 -7.83
C THR A 265 13.02 -21.00 -6.53
N VAL A 266 13.05 -21.78 -5.45
CA VAL A 266 13.47 -21.31 -4.11
C VAL A 266 14.85 -21.88 -3.82
N THR A 267 15.81 -21.03 -3.55
CA THR A 267 17.18 -21.40 -3.20
C THR A 267 17.54 -20.86 -1.83
N ASN A 268 18.00 -21.74 -0.94
CA ASN A 268 18.48 -21.37 0.39
C ASN A 268 20.00 -21.29 0.37
N TYR A 269 20.57 -20.20 0.89
CA TYR A 269 22.00 -19.96 0.99
C TYR A 269 22.44 -19.83 2.44
#